data_1c04b021c12705e87ff1666a53424383
#
_entry.id   1c04b021c12705e87ff1666a53424383
#
_cell.length_a   1.000
_cell.length_b   1.000
_cell.length_c   1.000
_cell.angle_alpha   90.00
_cell.angle_beta   90.00
_cell.angle_gamma   90.00
#
_symmetry.space_group_name_H-M   'P 1'
#
loop_
_entity.id
_entity.type
_entity.pdbx_description
1 polymer ?
#
loop_
_entity_poly.entity_id
_entity_poly.type
_entity_poly.pdbx_seq_one_letter_code
_entity_poly.pdbx_strand_id
1 'polypeptide(L)'
;MHRLFILFLLFLSNSIFAQQFIAAGKLTFERKVAQVSLMENLYENGGEDNIWITEMKKVYPKIVTDYYTLGFNNNSTLYKVEKENTDNKYMLTGLKPSDQSYVYQDFNQGLTTMSKALFENEYFVKDSVKQFQWKITGEVRDIAGFECKKAITKINDSVVVVAFYTDQILVKGGPENFNGLPGMILGLAVPRLALTLFATKLELTTPPLAFNLPSKPKFVKHSQIALDVEKGLKNWGKEGKAIAWISNL
;
A
#
# COMPACT_ATOMS: atom_id res chain seq x y z
N MET A 1 3.77 -35.22 -51.31
CA MET A 1 2.91 -34.87 -50.16
C MET A 1 3.62 -34.82 -48.83
N HIS A 2 4.52 -35.73 -48.51
CA HIS A 2 5.22 -35.73 -47.18
C HIS A 2 6.11 -34.49 -46.90
N ARG A 3 6.74 -33.92 -47.93
CA ARG A 3 7.61 -32.75 -47.76
C ARG A 3 6.83 -31.42 -47.45
N LEU A 4 5.59 -31.31 -47.91
CA LEU A 4 4.75 -30.15 -47.59
C LEU A 4 4.20 -30.20 -46.16
N PHE A 5 3.98 -31.41 -45.63
CA PHE A 5 3.49 -31.62 -44.27
C PHE A 5 4.54 -31.25 -43.20
N ILE A 6 5.82 -31.51 -43.49
CA ILE A 6 6.93 -31.16 -42.60
C ILE A 6 7.13 -29.63 -42.54
N LEU A 7 6.95 -28.92 -43.64
CA LEU A 7 7.01 -27.44 -43.64
C LEU A 7 5.88 -26.80 -42.86
N PHE A 8 4.68 -27.38 -42.85
CA PHE A 8 3.54 -26.88 -42.08
C PHE A 8 3.71 -27.10 -40.56
N LEU A 9 4.36 -28.18 -40.15
CA LEU A 9 4.68 -28.44 -38.73
C LEU A 9 5.74 -27.46 -38.18
N LEU A 10 6.64 -26.96 -39.01
CA LEU A 10 7.67 -25.97 -38.60
C LEU A 10 7.10 -24.56 -38.39
N PHE A 11 5.95 -24.24 -38.96
CA PHE A 11 5.26 -22.94 -38.78
C PHE A 11 4.41 -22.85 -37.50
N LEU A 12 4.09 -24.00 -36.87
CA LEU A 12 3.28 -24.06 -35.66
C LEU A 12 4.07 -23.85 -34.34
N SER A 13 5.41 -23.70 -34.42
CA SER A 13 6.29 -23.72 -33.24
C SER A 13 6.70 -22.35 -32.67
N ASN A 14 6.13 -21.22 -33.10
CA ASN A 14 6.66 -19.91 -32.75
C ASN A 14 5.72 -18.99 -31.94
N SER A 15 4.90 -19.56 -31.07
CA SER A 15 4.16 -18.72 -30.11
C SER A 15 4.48 -19.07 -28.66
N ILE A 16 5.78 -19.25 -28.35
CA ILE A 16 6.21 -19.20 -26.96
C ILE A 16 6.27 -17.73 -26.58
N PHE A 17 5.18 -17.18 -26.07
CA PHE A 17 5.22 -15.94 -25.31
C PHE A 17 6.05 -16.24 -24.05
N ALA A 18 7.34 -15.94 -24.12
CA ALA A 18 8.16 -15.94 -22.91
C ALA A 18 7.56 -14.91 -21.97
N GLN A 19 6.97 -15.35 -20.86
CA GLN A 19 6.55 -14.46 -19.79
C GLN A 19 7.79 -13.74 -19.26
N GLN A 20 7.93 -12.47 -19.60
CA GLN A 20 9.04 -11.66 -19.13
C GLN A 20 8.74 -11.21 -17.69
N PHE A 21 9.40 -11.86 -16.74
CA PHE A 21 9.29 -11.48 -15.33
C PHE A 21 10.10 -10.22 -15.05
N ILE A 22 9.48 -9.30 -14.33
CA ILE A 22 10.08 -8.01 -13.97
C ILE A 22 10.73 -8.17 -12.59
N ALA A 23 12.04 -7.99 -12.54
CA ALA A 23 12.86 -8.20 -11.34
C ALA A 23 13.21 -6.89 -10.61
N ALA A 24 13.18 -5.74 -11.28
CA ALA A 24 13.48 -4.45 -10.68
C ALA A 24 12.73 -3.32 -11.38
N GLY A 25 12.36 -2.31 -10.62
CA GLY A 25 11.63 -1.16 -11.12
C GLY A 25 11.17 -0.21 -10.02
N LYS A 26 10.45 0.82 -10.46
CA LYS A 26 9.81 1.81 -9.61
C LYS A 26 8.35 1.94 -10.03
N LEU A 27 7.45 1.70 -9.11
CA LEU A 27 6.01 1.92 -9.26
C LEU A 27 5.64 3.27 -8.67
N THR A 28 4.76 4.00 -9.34
CA THR A 28 4.10 5.19 -8.80
C THR A 28 2.69 4.80 -8.39
N PHE A 29 2.28 5.19 -7.19
CA PHE A 29 0.95 4.94 -6.62
C PHE A 29 0.20 6.24 -6.40
N GLU A 30 -1.09 6.24 -6.70
CA GLU A 30 -2.04 7.21 -6.17
C GLU A 30 -2.69 6.65 -4.91
N ARG A 31 -2.56 7.39 -3.80
CA ARG A 31 -3.30 7.16 -2.57
C ARG A 31 -4.47 8.11 -2.51
N LYS A 32 -5.68 7.59 -2.51
CA LYS A 32 -6.91 8.40 -2.42
C LYS A 32 -7.63 8.11 -1.11
N VAL A 33 -8.02 9.16 -0.40
CA VAL A 33 -8.88 9.07 0.77
C VAL A 33 -10.16 9.86 0.49
N ALA A 34 -11.29 9.17 0.46
CA ALA A 34 -12.61 9.80 0.40
C ALA A 34 -13.00 10.25 1.80
N GLN A 35 -12.59 11.46 2.19
CA GLN A 35 -12.68 11.97 3.56
C GLN A 35 -14.12 12.02 4.09
N VAL A 36 -15.06 12.43 3.24
CA VAL A 36 -16.48 12.47 3.62
C VAL A 36 -16.99 11.06 3.91
N SER A 37 -16.69 10.09 3.03
CA SER A 37 -17.07 8.70 3.24
C SER A 37 -16.36 8.06 4.43
N LEU A 38 -15.12 8.48 4.74
CA LEU A 38 -14.45 8.05 5.97
C LEU A 38 -15.23 8.51 7.21
N MET A 39 -15.65 9.78 7.25
CA MET A 39 -16.44 10.30 8.38
C MET A 39 -17.80 9.58 8.46
N GLU A 40 -18.44 9.31 7.33
CA GLU A 40 -19.70 8.54 7.27
C GLU A 40 -19.52 7.11 7.79
N ASN A 41 -18.39 6.46 7.49
CA ASN A 41 -18.08 5.11 8.00
C ASN A 41 -17.78 5.10 9.52
N LEU A 42 -17.34 6.20 10.09
CA LEU A 42 -16.99 6.30 11.51
C LEU A 42 -18.19 6.65 12.39
N TYR A 43 -19.15 7.41 11.86
CA TYR A 43 -20.28 7.93 12.61
C TYR A 43 -21.60 7.34 12.14
N GLU A 44 -22.49 7.04 13.11
CA GLU A 44 -23.87 6.69 12.82
C GLU A 44 -24.57 7.86 12.12
N ASN A 45 -25.53 7.57 11.25
CA ASN A 45 -26.23 8.57 10.41
C ASN A 45 -25.27 9.47 9.61
N GLY A 46 -24.07 8.97 9.24
CA GLY A 46 -23.08 9.76 8.51
C GLY A 46 -22.56 10.99 9.30
N GLY A 47 -22.80 11.03 10.60
CA GLY A 47 -22.42 12.17 11.45
C GLY A 47 -23.29 13.39 11.29
N GLU A 48 -24.50 13.27 10.71
CA GLU A 48 -25.43 14.41 10.50
C GLU A 48 -25.85 15.06 11.81
N ASP A 49 -25.94 14.30 12.89
CA ASP A 49 -26.26 14.80 14.24
C ASP A 49 -25.08 15.57 14.88
N ASN A 50 -23.90 15.56 14.24
CA ASN A 50 -22.73 16.25 14.73
C ASN A 50 -22.44 17.51 13.89
N ILE A 51 -22.73 18.67 14.46
CA ILE A 51 -22.55 19.97 13.81
C ILE A 51 -21.12 20.17 13.31
N TRP A 52 -20.12 19.75 14.09
CA TRP A 52 -18.70 19.85 13.72
C TRP A 52 -18.39 19.07 12.43
N ILE A 53 -18.86 17.81 12.32
CA ILE A 53 -18.66 16.98 11.13
C ILE A 53 -19.39 17.58 9.92
N THR A 54 -20.61 18.06 10.15
CA THR A 54 -21.41 18.71 9.10
C THR A 54 -20.70 19.95 8.55
N GLU A 55 -20.11 20.78 9.39
CA GLU A 55 -19.33 21.94 8.96
C GLU A 55 -18.01 21.53 8.27
N MET A 56 -17.30 20.53 8.79
CA MET A 56 -16.10 20.03 8.12
C MET A 56 -16.38 19.51 6.70
N LYS A 57 -17.49 18.79 6.50
CA LYS A 57 -17.89 18.30 5.17
C LYS A 57 -18.11 19.43 4.14
N LYS A 58 -18.42 20.65 4.59
CA LYS A 58 -18.58 21.83 3.71
C LYS A 58 -17.25 22.46 3.32
N VAL A 59 -16.27 22.44 4.22
CA VAL A 59 -15.01 23.21 4.09
C VAL A 59 -13.88 22.35 3.50
N TYR A 60 -13.86 21.05 3.80
CA TYR A 60 -12.79 20.16 3.36
C TYR A 60 -13.11 19.49 2.01
N PRO A 61 -12.09 19.17 1.18
CA PRO A 61 -12.30 18.45 -0.05
C PRO A 61 -12.87 17.05 0.24
N LYS A 62 -13.80 16.59 -0.61
CA LYS A 62 -14.41 15.26 -0.46
C LYS A 62 -13.37 14.14 -0.58
N ILE A 63 -12.39 14.33 -1.46
CA ILE A 63 -11.32 13.37 -1.75
C ILE A 63 -10.00 14.12 -1.72
N VAL A 64 -9.00 13.54 -1.06
CA VAL A 64 -7.58 13.95 -1.17
C VAL A 64 -6.80 12.87 -1.90
N THR A 65 -5.82 13.31 -2.69
CA THR A 65 -4.95 12.42 -3.46
C THR A 65 -3.50 12.75 -3.16
N ASP A 66 -2.73 11.73 -2.80
CA ASP A 66 -1.29 11.80 -2.57
C ASP A 66 -0.56 10.81 -3.47
N TYR A 67 0.70 11.08 -3.75
CA TYR A 67 1.52 10.25 -4.61
C TYR A 67 2.66 9.60 -3.83
N TYR A 68 2.83 8.32 -4.07
CA TYR A 68 3.86 7.49 -3.45
C TYR A 68 4.67 6.75 -4.51
N THR A 69 5.88 6.41 -4.16
CA THR A 69 6.72 5.51 -4.97
C THR A 69 7.02 4.23 -4.22
N LEU A 70 7.05 3.11 -4.94
CA LEU A 70 7.55 1.83 -4.48
C LEU A 70 8.66 1.39 -5.42
N GLY A 71 9.90 1.59 -5.00
CA GLY A 71 11.06 0.99 -5.65
C GLY A 71 11.18 -0.48 -5.26
N PHE A 72 11.56 -1.34 -6.18
CA PHE A 72 11.80 -2.75 -5.91
C PHE A 72 12.99 -3.30 -6.68
N ASN A 73 13.63 -4.28 -6.12
CA ASN A 73 14.61 -5.16 -6.75
C ASN A 73 14.29 -6.60 -6.33
N ASN A 74 15.08 -7.58 -6.78
CA ASN A 74 14.77 -9.02 -6.63
C ASN A 74 14.19 -9.43 -5.27
N ASN A 75 14.61 -8.83 -4.17
CA ASN A 75 14.31 -9.31 -2.82
C ASN A 75 13.95 -8.19 -1.83
N SER A 76 13.78 -6.96 -2.30
CA SER A 76 13.47 -5.86 -1.39
C SER A 76 12.59 -4.80 -2.05
N THR A 77 11.88 -4.06 -1.20
CA THR A 77 11.05 -2.94 -1.59
C THR A 77 11.31 -1.73 -0.71
N LEU A 78 11.19 -0.53 -1.30
CA LEU A 78 11.18 0.73 -0.57
C LEU A 78 9.94 1.53 -1.00
N TYR A 79 8.98 1.66 -0.12
CA TYR A 79 7.78 2.48 -0.28
C TYR A 79 7.92 3.79 0.48
N LYS A 80 7.62 4.91 -0.17
CA LYS A 80 7.70 6.25 0.44
C LYS A 80 6.84 7.26 -0.30
N VAL A 81 6.56 8.40 0.34
CA VAL A 81 5.94 9.56 -0.30
C VAL A 81 6.84 10.04 -1.45
N GLU A 82 6.25 10.32 -2.61
CA GLU A 82 6.98 10.89 -3.74
C GLU A 82 7.25 12.38 -3.51
N LYS A 83 6.19 13.11 -3.13
CA LYS A 83 6.24 14.52 -2.77
C LYS A 83 5.02 14.84 -1.90
N GLU A 84 5.21 15.57 -0.82
CA GLU A 84 4.09 16.10 -0.03
C GLU A 84 3.25 17.05 -0.89
N ASN A 85 1.93 16.85 -0.85
CA ASN A 85 0.99 17.79 -1.43
C ASN A 85 0.51 18.78 -0.34
N THR A 86 1.15 19.94 -0.30
CA THR A 86 0.84 20.99 0.69
C THR A 86 -0.53 21.62 0.50
N ASP A 87 -1.15 21.46 -0.68
CA ASP A 87 -2.48 22.02 -0.98
C ASP A 87 -3.61 21.14 -0.44
N ASN A 88 -3.32 19.89 -0.13
CA ASN A 88 -4.29 18.98 0.46
C ASN A 88 -4.66 19.41 1.89
N LYS A 89 -5.98 19.47 2.13
CA LYS A 89 -6.55 19.70 3.46
C LYS A 89 -7.14 18.40 3.99
N TYR A 90 -6.68 17.95 5.14
CA TYR A 90 -7.10 16.69 5.74
C TYR A 90 -8.05 16.94 6.92
N MET A 91 -9.22 16.27 6.91
CA MET A 91 -10.17 16.29 8.04
C MET A 91 -9.56 15.66 9.30
N LEU A 92 -8.74 14.60 9.11
CA LEU A 92 -8.00 13.97 10.19
C LEU A 92 -6.49 14.14 9.93
N THR A 93 -5.77 14.73 10.87
CA THR A 93 -4.32 14.97 10.75
C THR A 93 -3.51 13.68 10.56
N GLY A 94 -3.96 12.56 11.13
CA GLY A 94 -3.33 11.24 10.94
C GLY A 94 -3.42 10.70 9.51
N LEU A 95 -4.19 11.32 8.61
CA LEU A 95 -4.25 10.98 7.19
C LEU A 95 -3.15 11.65 6.37
N LYS A 96 -2.59 12.76 6.87
CA LYS A 96 -1.57 13.52 6.14
C LYS A 96 -0.32 12.66 5.99
N PRO A 97 0.19 12.46 4.73
CA PRO A 97 1.47 11.80 4.54
C PRO A 97 2.62 12.65 5.09
N SER A 98 3.73 12.02 5.39
CA SER A 98 4.97 12.68 5.75
C SER A 98 6.09 12.23 4.82
N ASP A 99 6.86 13.15 4.29
CA ASP A 99 8.02 12.89 3.44
C ASP A 99 9.15 12.15 4.18
N GLN A 100 9.13 12.20 5.52
CA GLN A 100 10.02 11.43 6.37
C GLN A 100 9.62 9.96 6.49
N SER A 101 8.36 9.63 6.15
CA SER A 101 7.84 8.27 6.28
C SER A 101 8.30 7.39 5.12
N TYR A 102 8.81 6.21 5.46
CA TYR A 102 9.14 5.16 4.50
C TYR A 102 8.93 3.77 5.10
N VAL A 103 8.73 2.78 4.22
CA VAL A 103 8.73 1.35 4.57
C VAL A 103 9.71 0.63 3.66
N TYR A 104 10.77 0.10 4.23
CA TYR A 104 11.73 -0.77 3.55
C TYR A 104 11.54 -2.21 4.02
N GLN A 105 11.40 -3.13 3.09
CA GLN A 105 11.30 -4.56 3.38
C GLN A 105 12.42 -5.31 2.66
N ASP A 106 13.17 -6.10 3.42
CA ASP A 106 14.16 -7.05 2.93
C ASP A 106 13.62 -8.47 3.14
N PHE A 107 13.17 -9.09 2.05
CA PHE A 107 12.56 -10.42 2.11
C PHE A 107 13.58 -11.55 2.30
N ASN A 108 14.88 -11.31 1.99
CA ASN A 108 15.95 -12.29 2.28
C ASN A 108 16.24 -12.34 3.78
N GLN A 109 16.31 -11.19 4.43
CA GLN A 109 16.55 -11.10 5.86
C GLN A 109 15.27 -11.29 6.69
N GLY A 110 14.09 -11.20 6.06
CA GLY A 110 12.82 -11.23 6.75
C GLY A 110 12.61 -10.00 7.66
N LEU A 111 13.18 -8.85 7.29
CA LEU A 111 13.19 -7.64 8.09
C LEU A 111 12.47 -6.49 7.42
N THR A 112 11.69 -5.76 8.20
CA THR A 112 11.12 -4.46 7.86
C THR A 112 11.82 -3.37 8.66
N THR A 113 12.23 -2.30 7.97
CA THR A 113 12.71 -1.06 8.58
C THR A 113 11.81 0.07 8.07
N MET A 114 11.23 0.84 8.99
CA MET A 114 10.36 1.94 8.59
C MET A 114 10.58 3.16 9.46
N SER A 115 10.29 4.34 8.90
CA SER A 115 10.03 5.56 9.63
C SER A 115 8.56 5.90 9.50
N LYS A 116 7.93 6.27 10.60
CA LYS A 116 6.53 6.67 10.67
C LYS A 116 6.37 7.90 11.54
N ALA A 117 5.88 8.97 10.93
CA ALA A 117 5.50 10.18 11.68
C ALA A 117 4.09 9.98 12.24
N LEU A 118 3.94 10.05 13.56
CA LEU A 118 2.65 9.96 14.25
C LEU A 118 2.58 11.10 15.28
N PHE A 119 1.60 11.97 15.11
CA PHE A 119 1.48 13.21 15.86
C PHE A 119 2.75 14.07 15.67
N GLU A 120 3.39 14.50 16.76
CA GLU A 120 4.64 15.25 16.74
C GLU A 120 5.90 14.37 16.85
N ASN A 121 5.72 13.04 16.86
CA ASN A 121 6.81 12.09 17.03
C ASN A 121 7.15 11.35 15.74
N GLU A 122 8.43 11.14 15.50
CA GLU A 122 8.92 10.26 14.46
C GLU A 122 9.41 8.94 15.09
N TYR A 123 8.83 7.83 14.66
CA TYR A 123 9.18 6.49 15.12
C TYR A 123 10.02 5.76 14.06
N PHE A 124 11.16 5.22 14.49
CA PHE A 124 11.97 4.35 13.67
C PHE A 124 11.80 2.92 14.13
N VAL A 125 11.26 2.09 13.25
CA VAL A 125 10.94 0.69 13.55
C VAL A 125 11.89 -0.23 12.84
N LYS A 126 12.36 -1.26 13.54
CA LYS A 126 13.01 -2.43 12.95
C LYS A 126 12.37 -3.68 13.53
N ASP A 127 11.70 -4.44 12.68
CA ASP A 127 10.95 -5.63 13.09
C ASP A 127 10.98 -6.69 11.99
N SER A 128 10.45 -7.88 12.28
CA SER A 128 10.23 -8.91 11.26
C SER A 128 9.21 -8.46 10.22
N VAL A 129 9.34 -8.95 8.98
CA VAL A 129 8.31 -8.76 7.94
C VAL A 129 6.99 -9.34 8.44
N LYS A 130 5.96 -8.50 8.46
CA LYS A 130 4.62 -8.88 8.94
C LYS A 130 4.02 -9.93 8.01
N GLN A 131 3.43 -10.96 8.58
CA GLN A 131 2.76 -12.02 7.83
C GLN A 131 1.25 -11.76 7.77
N PHE A 132 0.68 -11.86 6.57
CA PHE A 132 -0.76 -11.70 6.34
C PHE A 132 -1.37 -13.01 5.88
N GLN A 133 -2.56 -13.31 6.37
CA GLN A 133 -3.36 -14.45 5.90
C GLN A 133 -4.26 -13.99 4.75
N TRP A 134 -3.82 -14.26 3.52
CA TRP A 134 -4.55 -13.87 2.32
C TRP A 134 -5.51 -14.96 1.84
N LYS A 135 -6.74 -14.56 1.53
CA LYS A 135 -7.69 -15.37 0.77
C LYS A 135 -7.72 -14.85 -0.67
N ILE A 136 -7.16 -15.60 -1.60
CA ILE A 136 -7.20 -15.28 -3.03
C ILE A 136 -8.60 -15.60 -3.56
N THR A 137 -9.16 -14.71 -4.39
CA THR A 137 -10.46 -14.87 -5.04
C THR A 137 -10.28 -15.01 -6.56
N GLY A 138 -11.38 -15.32 -7.27
CA GLY A 138 -11.34 -15.46 -8.73
C GLY A 138 -11.47 -14.14 -9.50
N GLU A 139 -11.63 -13.00 -8.80
CA GLU A 139 -11.77 -11.71 -9.46
C GLU A 139 -10.43 -11.20 -10.01
N VAL A 140 -10.49 -10.61 -11.20
CA VAL A 140 -9.33 -10.05 -11.91
C VAL A 140 -9.60 -8.59 -12.26
N ARG A 141 -8.54 -7.78 -12.31
CA ARG A 141 -8.61 -6.36 -12.68
C ARG A 141 -7.31 -5.92 -13.33
N ASP A 142 -7.39 -5.08 -14.37
CA ASP A 142 -6.21 -4.45 -14.96
C ASP A 142 -5.79 -3.23 -14.14
N ILE A 143 -4.50 -3.19 -13.73
CA ILE A 143 -3.89 -2.07 -12.99
C ILE A 143 -2.51 -1.79 -13.57
N ALA A 144 -2.27 -0.55 -14.00
CA ALA A 144 -1.01 -0.11 -14.59
C ALA A 144 -0.52 -1.01 -15.76
N GLY A 145 -1.45 -1.61 -16.52
CA GLY A 145 -1.16 -2.51 -17.65
C GLY A 145 -0.88 -3.95 -17.26
N PHE A 146 -1.15 -4.35 -16.02
CA PHE A 146 -1.01 -5.72 -15.52
C PHE A 146 -2.35 -6.33 -15.15
N GLU A 147 -2.57 -7.57 -15.57
CA GLU A 147 -3.65 -8.37 -15.02
C GLU A 147 -3.35 -8.69 -13.55
N CYS A 148 -4.25 -8.29 -12.66
CA CYS A 148 -4.10 -8.44 -11.21
C CYS A 148 -5.22 -9.28 -10.62
N LYS A 149 -4.85 -10.27 -9.81
CA LYS A 149 -5.76 -11.15 -9.07
C LYS A 149 -6.11 -10.54 -7.74
N LYS A 150 -7.39 -10.64 -7.33
CA LYS A 150 -7.87 -10.13 -6.05
C LYS A 150 -7.56 -11.08 -4.91
N ALA A 151 -7.12 -10.51 -3.80
CA ALA A 151 -6.97 -11.20 -2.52
C ALA A 151 -7.53 -10.35 -1.38
N ILE A 152 -7.95 -10.99 -0.30
CA ILE A 152 -8.56 -10.33 0.85
C ILE A 152 -7.86 -10.80 2.12
N THR A 153 -7.57 -9.87 3.01
CA THR A 153 -7.13 -10.15 4.38
C THR A 153 -7.87 -9.27 5.38
N LYS A 154 -7.63 -9.49 6.66
CA LYS A 154 -8.11 -8.64 7.75
C LYS A 154 -6.93 -8.19 8.60
N ILE A 155 -6.98 -6.95 9.02
CA ILE A 155 -6.11 -6.42 10.07
C ILE A 155 -6.96 -6.15 11.32
N ASN A 156 -6.42 -6.49 12.50
CA ASN A 156 -7.08 -6.25 13.79
C ASN A 156 -8.55 -6.79 13.85
N ASP A 157 -8.80 -7.96 13.26
CA ASP A 157 -10.08 -8.69 13.22
C ASP A 157 -11.29 -7.96 12.63
N SER A 158 -11.19 -6.64 12.42
CA SER A 158 -12.32 -5.80 12.02
C SER A 158 -12.12 -4.99 10.74
N VAL A 159 -10.90 -4.81 10.28
CA VAL A 159 -10.61 -3.99 9.09
C VAL A 159 -10.26 -4.90 7.92
N VAL A 160 -11.16 -4.98 6.97
CA VAL A 160 -10.96 -5.73 5.72
C VAL A 160 -10.02 -4.94 4.81
N VAL A 161 -9.04 -5.63 4.26
CA VAL A 161 -8.11 -5.11 3.24
C VAL A 161 -8.28 -5.96 1.97
N VAL A 162 -8.53 -5.29 0.87
CA VAL A 162 -8.61 -5.89 -0.47
C VAL A 162 -7.35 -5.53 -1.22
N ALA A 163 -6.62 -6.53 -1.71
CA ALA A 163 -5.43 -6.36 -2.53
C ALA A 163 -5.66 -6.90 -3.94
N PHE A 164 -4.97 -6.28 -4.90
CA PHE A 164 -4.85 -6.75 -6.27
C PHE A 164 -3.36 -6.92 -6.58
N TYR A 165 -2.93 -8.11 -6.96
CA TYR A 165 -1.53 -8.44 -7.19
C TYR A 165 -1.31 -9.07 -8.55
N THR A 166 -0.12 -8.88 -9.13
CA THR A 166 0.33 -9.53 -10.36
C THR A 166 1.50 -10.47 -10.09
N ASP A 167 1.49 -11.64 -10.72
CA ASP A 167 2.59 -12.60 -10.68
C ASP A 167 3.68 -12.31 -11.74
N GLN A 168 3.48 -11.32 -12.61
CA GLN A 168 4.50 -10.86 -13.56
C GLN A 168 5.65 -10.10 -12.89
N ILE A 169 5.45 -9.57 -11.68
CA ILE A 169 6.48 -8.97 -10.83
C ILE A 169 6.69 -9.90 -9.64
N LEU A 170 7.84 -10.60 -9.62
CA LEU A 170 8.07 -11.71 -8.69
C LEU A 170 8.26 -11.30 -7.22
N VAL A 171 8.58 -10.04 -6.97
CA VAL A 171 8.78 -9.52 -5.61
C VAL A 171 7.46 -9.50 -4.86
N LYS A 172 7.40 -10.17 -3.71
CA LYS A 172 6.17 -10.37 -2.90
C LYS A 172 5.85 -9.17 -2.02
N GLY A 173 6.07 -7.96 -2.51
CA GLY A 173 5.86 -6.71 -1.80
C GLY A 173 4.61 -5.96 -2.24
N GLY A 174 4.43 -4.75 -1.70
CA GLY A 174 3.32 -3.86 -2.02
C GLY A 174 3.41 -2.52 -1.28
N PRO A 175 2.41 -1.66 -1.45
CA PRO A 175 2.33 -0.39 -0.76
C PRO A 175 2.15 -0.59 0.75
N GLU A 176 2.56 0.41 1.51
CA GLU A 176 2.64 0.36 2.96
C GLU A 176 3.49 -0.84 3.40
N ASN A 177 2.97 -1.66 4.29
CA ASN A 177 3.64 -2.82 4.86
C ASN A 177 3.06 -4.15 4.33
N PHE A 178 2.16 -4.08 3.32
CA PHE A 178 1.50 -5.27 2.78
C PHE A 178 2.41 -6.07 1.85
N ASN A 179 2.40 -7.38 2.03
CA ASN A 179 3.27 -8.32 1.33
C ASN A 179 2.72 -9.76 1.38
N GLY A 180 3.46 -10.71 0.81
CA GLY A 180 3.23 -12.15 0.99
C GLY A 180 2.27 -12.79 -0.02
N LEU A 181 1.72 -12.04 -0.98
CA LEU A 181 1.03 -12.60 -2.14
C LEU A 181 2.04 -13.17 -3.15
N PRO A 182 1.62 -14.07 -4.07
CA PRO A 182 2.54 -14.64 -5.07
C PRO A 182 2.89 -13.62 -6.18
N GLY A 183 3.46 -12.48 -5.80
CA GLY A 183 3.83 -11.38 -6.67
C GLY A 183 3.60 -10.01 -6.03
N MET A 184 3.71 -8.95 -6.84
CA MET A 184 3.63 -7.56 -6.39
C MET A 184 2.19 -7.08 -6.26
N ILE A 185 1.85 -6.45 -5.14
CA ILE A 185 0.56 -5.79 -4.93
C ILE A 185 0.57 -4.44 -5.66
N LEU A 186 -0.29 -4.30 -6.66
CA LEU A 186 -0.46 -3.07 -7.46
C LEU A 186 -1.70 -2.27 -7.07
N GLY A 187 -2.63 -2.87 -6.35
CA GLY A 187 -3.81 -2.20 -5.85
C GLY A 187 -4.12 -2.61 -4.41
N LEU A 188 -4.56 -1.65 -3.61
CA LEU A 188 -4.98 -1.89 -2.24
C LEU A 188 -6.19 -1.00 -1.93
N ALA A 189 -7.19 -1.57 -1.28
CA ALA A 189 -8.34 -0.84 -0.78
C ALA A 189 -8.66 -1.24 0.66
N VAL A 190 -8.96 -0.25 1.48
CA VAL A 190 -9.42 -0.41 2.86
C VAL A 190 -10.76 0.29 3.00
N PRO A 191 -11.88 -0.41 2.68
CA PRO A 191 -13.20 0.23 2.57
C PRO A 191 -13.61 0.98 3.83
N ARG A 192 -13.33 0.43 5.00
CA ARG A 192 -13.67 1.07 6.29
C ARG A 192 -12.98 2.42 6.49
N LEU A 193 -11.80 2.60 5.89
CA LEU A 193 -11.04 3.86 5.92
C LEU A 193 -11.30 4.73 4.70
N ALA A 194 -12.19 4.31 3.80
CA ALA A 194 -12.43 4.94 2.51
C ALA A 194 -11.12 5.27 1.76
N LEU A 195 -10.13 4.38 1.91
CA LEU A 195 -8.76 4.51 1.42
C LEU A 195 -8.51 3.57 0.26
N THR A 196 -7.88 4.07 -0.79
CA THR A 196 -7.36 3.26 -1.91
C THR A 196 -5.94 3.68 -2.27
N LEU A 197 -5.13 2.70 -2.68
CA LEU A 197 -3.79 2.88 -3.25
C LEU A 197 -3.70 2.06 -4.52
N PHE A 198 -3.56 2.71 -5.66
CA PHE A 198 -3.43 2.02 -6.95
C PHE A 198 -2.19 2.48 -7.68
N ALA A 199 -1.43 1.51 -8.20
CA ALA A 199 -0.32 1.79 -9.10
C ALA A 199 -0.86 2.42 -10.39
N THR A 200 -0.18 3.46 -10.86
CA THR A 200 -0.54 4.19 -12.08
C THR A 200 0.53 4.04 -13.16
N LYS A 201 1.78 3.77 -12.77
CA LYS A 201 2.92 3.68 -13.67
C LYS A 201 3.97 2.72 -13.13
N LEU A 202 4.61 1.96 -14.03
CA LEU A 202 5.85 1.23 -13.79
C LEU A 202 6.97 1.81 -14.64
N GLU A 203 8.11 2.07 -14.03
CA GLU A 203 9.38 2.40 -14.68
C GLU A 203 10.37 1.25 -14.41
N LEU A 204 10.87 0.63 -15.47
CA LEU A 204 11.92 -0.39 -15.34
C LEU A 204 13.26 0.26 -15.02
N THR A 205 14.05 -0.36 -14.16
CA THR A 205 15.37 0.16 -13.77
C THR A 205 16.48 -0.84 -14.06
N THR A 206 17.55 -0.35 -14.71
CA THR A 206 18.76 -1.10 -14.99
C THR A 206 19.96 -0.16 -14.79
N PRO A 207 20.86 -0.42 -13.81
CA PRO A 207 20.86 -1.51 -12.84
C PRO A 207 19.70 -1.43 -11.83
N PRO A 208 19.46 -2.51 -11.04
CA PRO A 208 18.49 -2.50 -9.96
C PRO A 208 18.74 -1.36 -8.97
N LEU A 209 17.65 -0.81 -8.40
CA LEU A 209 17.74 0.28 -7.44
C LEU A 209 18.53 -0.13 -6.18
N ALA A 210 19.49 0.71 -5.80
CA ALA A 210 20.12 0.65 -4.49
C ALA A 210 19.32 1.55 -3.53
N PHE A 211 18.99 1.02 -2.35
CA PHE A 211 18.24 1.77 -1.36
C PHE A 211 19.15 2.26 -0.24
N ASN A 212 19.30 3.58 -0.16
CA ASN A 212 20.04 4.22 0.93
C ASN A 212 19.05 4.59 2.03
N LEU A 213 19.05 3.81 3.12
CA LEU A 213 18.21 4.08 4.28
C LEU A 213 18.89 5.04 5.22
N PRO A 214 18.14 5.98 5.84
CA PRO A 214 18.69 6.84 6.88
C PRO A 214 19.24 6.01 8.05
N SER A 215 20.45 6.36 8.52
CA SER A 215 20.99 5.76 9.75
C SER A 215 20.36 6.45 10.95
N LYS A 216 19.68 5.69 11.82
CA LYS A 216 19.03 6.21 13.01
C LYS A 216 19.50 5.48 14.26
N PRO A 217 19.75 6.20 15.36
CA PRO A 217 20.38 5.64 16.53
C PRO A 217 19.46 4.76 17.39
N LYS A 218 18.13 4.92 17.29
CA LYS A 218 17.18 4.22 18.15
C LYS A 218 16.00 3.67 17.38
N PHE A 219 15.91 2.34 17.32
CA PHE A 219 14.77 1.62 16.77
C PHE A 219 13.86 1.10 17.87
N VAL A 220 12.56 1.09 17.59
CA VAL A 220 11.53 0.46 18.43
C VAL A 220 10.88 -0.69 17.67
N LYS A 221 10.13 -1.53 18.37
CA LYS A 221 9.28 -2.55 17.76
C LYS A 221 7.94 -1.95 17.34
N HIS A 222 7.29 -2.56 16.35
CA HIS A 222 5.96 -2.12 15.89
C HIS A 222 4.94 -2.11 17.03
N SER A 223 5.02 -3.08 17.96
CA SER A 223 4.18 -3.14 19.15
C SER A 223 4.28 -1.91 20.05
N GLN A 224 5.44 -1.26 20.12
CA GLN A 224 5.61 -0.03 20.90
C GLN A 224 4.79 1.12 20.30
N ILE A 225 4.80 1.26 18.98
CA ILE A 225 3.95 2.26 18.31
C ILE A 225 2.48 2.01 18.60
N ALA A 226 2.03 0.77 18.51
CA ALA A 226 0.63 0.41 18.78
C ALA A 226 0.21 0.83 20.20
N LEU A 227 1.07 0.60 21.20
CA LEU A 227 0.83 1.01 22.58
C LEU A 227 0.79 2.54 22.75
N ASP A 228 1.72 3.24 22.13
CA ASP A 228 1.80 4.70 22.21
C ASP A 228 0.60 5.37 21.51
N VAL A 229 0.19 4.83 20.36
CA VAL A 229 -1.01 5.25 19.63
C VAL A 229 -2.27 4.99 20.45
N GLU A 230 -2.43 3.79 21.02
CA GLU A 230 -3.58 3.45 21.87
C GLU A 230 -3.67 4.39 23.06
N LYS A 231 -2.55 4.62 23.75
CA LYS A 231 -2.47 5.52 24.89
C LYS A 231 -2.79 6.97 24.53
N GLY A 232 -2.20 7.46 23.42
CA GLY A 232 -2.38 8.84 22.95
C GLY A 232 -3.79 9.12 22.46
N LEU A 233 -4.46 8.10 21.89
CA LEU A 233 -5.80 8.24 21.30
C LEU A 233 -6.95 7.80 22.23
N LYS A 234 -6.64 7.42 23.45
CA LYS A 234 -7.63 6.87 24.40
C LYS A 234 -8.91 7.73 24.55
N ASN A 235 -8.75 9.05 24.45
CA ASN A 235 -9.84 10.00 24.64
C ASN A 235 -10.38 10.60 23.31
N TRP A 236 -9.93 10.06 22.14
CA TRP A 236 -10.27 10.61 20.82
C TRP A 236 -11.48 9.93 20.16
N GLY A 237 -12.21 9.10 20.88
CA GLY A 237 -13.44 8.47 20.37
C GLY A 237 -13.25 7.66 19.08
N LYS A 238 -14.12 7.88 18.11
CA LYS A 238 -14.17 7.13 16.84
C LYS A 238 -13.03 7.54 15.90
N GLU A 239 -12.62 8.82 15.90
CA GLU A 239 -11.48 9.33 15.13
C GLU A 239 -10.17 8.68 15.61
N GLY A 240 -10.01 8.53 16.92
CA GLY A 240 -8.87 7.83 17.48
C GLY A 240 -8.73 6.41 16.98
N LYS A 241 -9.85 5.68 16.84
CA LYS A 241 -9.85 4.33 16.25
C LYS A 241 -9.41 4.35 14.78
N ALA A 242 -9.88 5.31 13.98
CA ALA A 242 -9.48 5.44 12.59
C ALA A 242 -7.98 5.72 12.46
N ILE A 243 -7.44 6.64 13.26
CA ILE A 243 -6.01 6.96 13.29
C ILE A 243 -5.20 5.73 13.71
N ALA A 244 -5.66 4.97 14.73
CA ALA A 244 -5.02 3.74 15.14
C ALA A 244 -4.99 2.68 14.02
N TRP A 245 -6.06 2.54 13.24
CA TRP A 245 -6.08 1.63 12.08
C TRP A 245 -5.12 2.07 10.98
N ILE A 246 -5.08 3.38 10.66
CA ILE A 246 -4.17 3.96 9.66
C ILE A 246 -2.71 3.78 10.11
N SER A 247 -2.43 3.96 11.39
CA SER A 247 -1.08 3.80 11.93
C SER A 247 -0.58 2.35 11.89
N ASN A 248 -1.47 1.38 11.73
CA ASN A 248 -1.15 -0.04 11.62
C ASN A 248 -1.09 -0.56 10.17
N LEU A 249 -1.38 0.29 9.18
CA LEU A 249 -1.14 -0.03 7.77
C LEU A 249 0.34 0.01 7.47
#